data_1c8b526b883d8ba0494c6561aa21ed1a
#
_entry.id   1c8b526b883d8ba0494c6561aa21ed1a
#
_cell.length_a   1.000
_cell.length_b   1.000
_cell.length_c   1.000
_cell.angle_alpha   90.00
_cell.angle_beta   90.00
_cell.angle_gamma   90.00
#
_symmetry.space_group_name_H-M   'P 1'
#
loop_
_entity.id
_entity.type
_entity.pdbx_description
1 polymer ?
#
loop_
_entity_poly.entity_id
_entity_poly.type
_entity_poly.pdbx_seq_one_letter_code
_entity_poly.pdbx_strand_id
1 'polypeptide(L)'
;EDNDAEIENDTDLLLAEIQAARGQMDHISYFAFTATPKKQTLALFGHNGEAFDIYSMRQAIDEGFILDVLENYTTFKSMFEIVGKQMENENDEEYDKKKAMKLLMQHVNDHPYTISYKADMMLTHFMNKTIHKINGRAKAMVVTSSRANAVRYKQVIDKIIAEKYGNLISTLVAFSGSVEINAHTYTEENMNGFGIKDAAIRDKFNDDKCRILIVANKFQTGFDQPLLHTMYVDKQLGGVQAIQTLSRLNRCAEWKQDTMVIYFVNEQEEIQKSFQPYYQTTRVSEPIDTQKLYDFKSEIDKYKVFTEKQLNEAIEVLIDKSQKPEVLSPLFRTIIEERVDPMENEEKVKFRKLVDRYVRQYTFLSQLMTFIDPQLEKYYLFCKLLYKFMPYTKDTLPVDILNRINLDKFKIEESA
;
A
#
# COMPACT_ATOMS: atom_id res chain seq x y z
N GLU A 1 31.00 39.00 -2.83
CA GLU A 1 29.74 39.00 -3.62
C GLU A 1 29.93 38.39 -5.01
N ASP A 2 31.11 38.64 -5.70
CA ASP A 2 31.36 38.07 -7.05
C ASP A 2 31.66 36.54 -7.01
N ASN A 3 32.26 36.02 -5.94
CA ASN A 3 32.59 34.59 -5.81
C ASN A 3 31.36 33.70 -5.57
N ASP A 4 30.34 34.20 -4.88
CA ASP A 4 29.14 33.43 -4.59
C ASP A 4 28.25 33.25 -5.85
N ALA A 5 28.25 34.26 -6.74
CA ALA A 5 27.50 34.21 -8.00
C ALA A 5 28.14 33.26 -9.04
N GLU A 6 29.49 33.14 -9.04
CA GLU A 6 30.21 32.20 -9.92
C GLU A 6 30.01 30.74 -9.45
N ILE A 7 30.04 30.47 -8.14
CA ILE A 7 29.81 29.13 -7.57
C ILE A 7 28.39 28.68 -7.82
N GLU A 8 27.41 29.57 -7.69
CA GLU A 8 25.99 29.26 -7.96
C GLU A 8 25.76 28.90 -9.43
N ASN A 9 26.43 29.59 -10.34
CA ASN A 9 26.38 29.37 -11.79
C ASN A 9 27.01 28.02 -12.19
N ASP A 10 28.13 27.62 -11.58
CA ASP A 10 28.78 26.33 -11.82
C ASP A 10 27.94 25.14 -11.29
N THR A 11 27.29 25.33 -10.15
CA THR A 11 26.39 24.31 -9.57
C THR A 11 25.14 24.09 -10.43
N ASP A 12 24.57 25.19 -10.96
CA ASP A 12 23.39 25.12 -11.83
C ASP A 12 23.74 24.49 -13.18
N LEU A 13 24.92 24.78 -13.74
CA LEU A 13 25.40 24.12 -14.95
C LEU A 13 25.63 22.64 -14.77
N LEU A 14 26.24 22.21 -13.66
CA LEU A 14 26.44 20.79 -13.35
C LEU A 14 25.15 20.06 -13.16
N LEU A 15 24.15 20.66 -12.50
CA LEU A 15 22.82 20.08 -12.34
C LEU A 15 22.07 19.99 -13.67
N ALA A 16 22.20 20.98 -14.54
CA ALA A 16 21.65 20.94 -15.89
C ALA A 16 22.28 19.82 -16.74
N GLU A 17 23.59 19.59 -16.62
CA GLU A 17 24.27 18.46 -17.27
C GLU A 17 23.80 17.11 -16.73
N ILE A 18 23.60 16.98 -15.41
CA ILE A 18 23.07 15.77 -14.79
C ILE A 18 21.63 15.50 -15.25
N GLN A 19 20.80 16.55 -15.38
CA GLN A 19 19.45 16.42 -15.90
C GLN A 19 19.45 16.03 -17.38
N ALA A 20 20.29 16.66 -18.20
CA ALA A 20 20.46 16.34 -19.63
C ALA A 20 20.95 14.89 -19.84
N ALA A 21 21.86 14.42 -18.98
CA ALA A 21 22.37 13.03 -19.03
C ALA A 21 21.32 11.98 -18.66
N ARG A 22 20.23 12.36 -17.98
CA ARG A 22 19.04 11.51 -17.74
C ARG A 22 18.09 11.47 -18.94
N GLY A 23 18.33 12.24 -19.98
CA GLY A 23 17.50 12.30 -21.19
C GLY A 23 17.39 10.95 -21.91
N GLN A 24 16.48 10.87 -22.86
CA GLN A 24 16.19 9.67 -23.61
C GLN A 24 17.46 9.07 -24.25
N MET A 25 17.67 7.79 -24.01
CA MET A 25 18.70 7.02 -24.69
C MET A 25 18.13 6.59 -26.05
N ASP A 26 18.41 7.31 -27.11
CA ASP A 26 17.85 7.14 -28.47
C ASP A 26 18.10 5.75 -29.09
N HIS A 27 19.01 4.97 -28.51
CA HIS A 27 19.37 3.62 -28.98
C HIS A 27 18.74 2.48 -28.17
N ILE A 28 17.84 2.79 -27.20
CA ILE A 28 17.14 1.80 -26.36
C ILE A 28 15.63 1.95 -26.52
N SER A 29 14.96 0.85 -26.84
CA SER A 29 13.50 0.78 -26.87
C SER A 29 12.98 0.09 -25.62
N TYR A 30 11.99 0.69 -24.96
CA TYR A 30 11.35 0.15 -23.76
C TYR A 30 9.91 -0.24 -24.07
N PHE A 31 9.52 -1.43 -23.62
CA PHE A 31 8.15 -1.93 -23.73
C PHE A 31 7.62 -2.25 -22.34
N ALA A 32 6.41 -1.80 -22.03
CA ALA A 32 5.73 -2.07 -20.78
C ALA A 32 4.43 -2.84 -21.02
N PHE A 33 4.27 -3.99 -20.35
CA PHE A 33 3.04 -4.78 -20.36
C PHE A 33 2.40 -4.73 -19.00
N THR A 34 1.16 -4.29 -18.89
CA THR A 34 0.45 -4.15 -17.63
C THR A 34 -1.05 -4.33 -17.80
N ALA A 35 -1.70 -5.03 -16.87
CA ALA A 35 -3.16 -5.13 -16.82
C ALA A 35 -3.82 -3.90 -16.17
N THR A 36 -3.04 -3.01 -15.54
CA THR A 36 -3.55 -1.84 -14.83
C THR A 36 -2.71 -0.61 -15.18
N PRO A 37 -2.81 -0.10 -16.43
CA PRO A 37 -2.06 1.06 -16.84
C PRO A 37 -2.45 2.28 -16.01
N LYS A 38 -1.46 2.88 -15.35
CA LYS A 38 -1.61 4.17 -14.68
C LYS A 38 -1.31 5.28 -15.67
N LYS A 39 -1.85 6.49 -15.43
CA LYS A 39 -1.49 7.69 -16.21
C LYS A 39 0.02 7.84 -16.40
N GLN A 40 0.77 7.57 -15.35
CA GLN A 40 2.23 7.59 -15.35
C GLN A 40 2.84 6.56 -16.30
N THR A 41 2.31 5.35 -16.33
CA THR A 41 2.77 4.30 -17.24
C THR A 41 2.47 4.66 -18.69
N LEU A 42 1.27 5.19 -18.96
CA LEU A 42 0.88 5.63 -20.30
C LEU A 42 1.69 6.83 -20.78
N ALA A 43 2.04 7.75 -19.87
CA ALA A 43 2.88 8.88 -20.22
C ALA A 43 4.33 8.48 -20.53
N LEU A 44 4.87 7.44 -19.85
CA LEU A 44 6.24 6.94 -20.07
C LEU A 44 6.36 6.03 -21.30
N PHE A 45 5.41 5.13 -21.49
CA PHE A 45 5.51 4.02 -22.43
C PHE A 45 4.45 4.08 -23.53
N GLY A 46 3.45 4.95 -23.42
CA GLY A 46 2.41 5.13 -24.42
C GLY A 46 2.80 6.09 -25.53
N HIS A 47 1.93 6.22 -26.52
CA HIS A 47 2.04 7.22 -27.57
C HIS A 47 1.00 8.31 -27.31
N ASN A 48 1.45 9.55 -27.12
CA ASN A 48 0.59 10.69 -26.75
C ASN A 48 -0.26 10.46 -25.47
N GLY A 49 0.25 9.70 -24.52
CA GLY A 49 -0.47 9.37 -23.27
C GLY A 49 -1.50 8.25 -23.40
N GLU A 50 -1.59 7.61 -24.57
CA GLU A 50 -2.46 6.45 -24.84
C GLU A 50 -1.63 5.17 -24.93
N ALA A 51 -2.24 4.01 -24.61
CA ALA A 51 -1.59 2.72 -24.78
C ALA A 51 -1.38 2.43 -26.28
N PHE A 52 -0.27 1.75 -26.61
CA PHE A 52 0.03 1.33 -27.96
C PHE A 52 -1.00 0.29 -28.47
N ASP A 53 -1.35 -0.64 -27.58
CA ASP A 53 -2.39 -1.65 -27.81
C ASP A 53 -3.10 -1.97 -26.49
N ILE A 54 -4.38 -2.36 -26.56
CA ILE A 54 -5.22 -2.67 -25.41
C ILE A 54 -5.92 -4.00 -25.62
N TYR A 55 -5.58 -4.96 -24.77
CA TYR A 55 -6.33 -6.20 -24.58
C TYR A 55 -7.06 -6.10 -23.24
N SER A 56 -8.36 -5.79 -23.27
CA SER A 56 -9.13 -5.46 -22.09
C SER A 56 -9.43 -6.69 -21.22
N MET A 57 -9.70 -6.49 -19.93
CA MET A 57 -10.13 -7.54 -19.03
C MET A 57 -11.43 -8.20 -19.53
N ARG A 58 -12.35 -7.42 -20.08
CA ARG A 58 -13.60 -7.91 -20.67
C ARG A 58 -13.35 -8.88 -21.81
N GLN A 59 -12.46 -8.52 -22.75
CA GLN A 59 -12.09 -9.42 -23.86
C GLN A 59 -11.48 -10.72 -23.34
N ALA A 60 -10.59 -10.65 -22.37
CA ALA A 60 -9.95 -11.82 -21.78
C ALA A 60 -10.96 -12.77 -21.08
N ILE A 61 -12.03 -12.21 -20.49
CA ILE A 61 -13.13 -12.98 -19.91
C ILE A 61 -13.99 -13.62 -21.02
N ASP A 62 -14.41 -12.82 -21.99
CA ASP A 62 -15.27 -13.28 -23.10
C ASP A 62 -14.57 -14.38 -23.94
N GLU A 63 -13.25 -14.32 -24.08
CA GLU A 63 -12.42 -15.33 -24.77
C GLU A 63 -12.03 -16.53 -23.87
N GLY A 64 -12.36 -16.49 -22.57
CA GLY A 64 -12.10 -17.57 -21.61
C GLY A 64 -10.64 -17.71 -21.14
N PHE A 65 -9.80 -16.68 -21.36
CA PHE A 65 -8.43 -16.67 -20.86
C PHE A 65 -8.33 -16.41 -19.35
N ILE A 66 -9.33 -15.71 -18.77
CA ILE A 66 -9.45 -15.45 -17.35
C ILE A 66 -10.91 -15.59 -16.88
N LEU A 67 -11.10 -15.84 -15.59
CA LEU A 67 -12.41 -15.86 -14.95
C LEU A 67 -12.81 -14.46 -14.44
N ASP A 68 -14.11 -14.17 -14.43
CA ASP A 68 -14.64 -12.96 -13.80
C ASP A 68 -14.62 -13.09 -12.28
N VAL A 69 -13.76 -12.30 -11.61
CA VAL A 69 -13.65 -12.31 -10.16
C VAL A 69 -14.77 -11.55 -9.44
N LEU A 70 -15.58 -10.80 -10.19
CA LEU A 70 -16.73 -10.06 -9.66
C LEU A 70 -18.03 -10.83 -9.77
N GLU A 71 -18.04 -11.99 -10.40
CA GLU A 71 -19.26 -12.80 -10.54
C GLU A 71 -19.77 -13.33 -9.20
N ASN A 72 -18.87 -13.78 -8.34
CA ASN A 72 -19.21 -14.35 -7.04
C ASN A 72 -18.43 -13.65 -5.93
N TYR A 73 -19.03 -12.67 -5.29
CA TYR A 73 -18.47 -12.03 -4.12
C TYR A 73 -19.55 -11.72 -3.07
N THR A 74 -19.13 -11.69 -1.83
CA THR A 74 -19.99 -11.40 -0.69
C THR A 74 -19.27 -10.41 0.22
N THR A 75 -19.98 -9.40 0.70
CA THR A 75 -19.48 -8.41 1.65
C THR A 75 -20.11 -8.62 3.03
N PHE A 76 -19.29 -8.49 4.08
CA PHE A 76 -19.72 -8.58 5.47
C PHE A 76 -19.41 -7.28 6.20
N LYS A 77 -20.38 -6.75 6.95
CA LYS A 77 -20.19 -5.59 7.81
C LYS A 77 -19.95 -6.00 9.24
N SER A 78 -18.91 -5.46 9.84
CA SER A 78 -18.67 -5.59 11.27
C SER A 78 -19.56 -4.61 12.02
N MET A 79 -20.47 -5.13 12.85
CA MET A 79 -21.31 -4.34 13.74
C MET A 79 -20.77 -4.40 15.16
N PHE A 80 -20.67 -3.28 15.83
CA PHE A 80 -20.27 -3.16 17.23
C PHE A 80 -20.98 -1.98 17.88
N GLU A 81 -21.11 -2.02 19.19
CA GLU A 81 -21.77 -0.97 19.95
C GLU A 81 -20.74 -0.14 20.74
N ILE A 82 -20.82 1.16 20.63
CA ILE A 82 -20.07 2.07 21.48
C ILE A 82 -20.91 2.35 22.71
N VAL A 83 -20.50 1.88 23.88
CA VAL A 83 -21.17 2.10 25.13
C VAL A 83 -20.71 3.43 25.74
N GLY A 84 -21.61 4.42 25.78
CA GLY A 84 -21.37 5.71 26.43
C GLY A 84 -22.46 6.73 26.10
N LYS A 85 -22.76 7.60 27.07
CA LYS A 85 -23.67 8.73 26.86
C LYS A 85 -23.09 9.65 25.79
N GLN A 86 -23.98 10.25 24.95
CA GLN A 86 -23.64 11.35 24.08
C GLN A 86 -22.83 12.40 24.88
N MET A 87 -21.65 12.73 24.40
CA MET A 87 -20.89 13.85 24.94
C MET A 87 -21.57 15.15 24.51
N GLU A 88 -22.47 15.64 25.34
CA GLU A 88 -22.93 17.02 25.33
C GLU A 88 -21.90 17.84 26.14
N ASN A 89 -20.72 18.05 25.60
CA ASN A 89 -19.80 19.07 26.06
C ASN A 89 -19.26 19.85 24.85
N GLU A 90 -19.71 21.06 24.73
CA GLU A 90 -19.48 22.04 23.66
C GLU A 90 -18.04 22.61 23.61
N ASN A 91 -17.04 21.98 24.25
CA ASN A 91 -15.70 22.55 24.35
C ASN A 91 -14.56 21.58 23.99
N ASP A 92 -14.85 20.43 23.38
CA ASP A 92 -13.79 19.57 22.86
C ASP A 92 -13.55 19.89 21.37
N GLU A 93 -12.30 20.17 21.04
CA GLU A 93 -11.77 20.35 19.69
C GLU A 93 -12.43 19.35 18.74
N GLU A 94 -12.96 19.84 17.63
CA GLU A 94 -13.58 19.06 16.56
C GLU A 94 -12.58 18.02 16.02
N TYR A 95 -12.44 16.92 16.74
CA TYR A 95 -11.73 15.76 16.24
C TYR A 95 -12.43 15.33 14.95
N ASP A 96 -11.71 15.34 13.84
CA ASP A 96 -12.26 14.95 12.55
C ASP A 96 -12.98 13.60 12.70
N LYS A 97 -14.32 13.62 12.76
CA LYS A 97 -15.17 12.44 13.00
C LYS A 97 -14.85 11.28 12.09
N LYS A 98 -14.42 11.57 10.84
CA LYS A 98 -13.99 10.52 9.88
C LYS A 98 -12.67 9.87 10.29
N LYS A 99 -11.74 10.65 10.83
CA LYS A 99 -10.43 10.15 11.30
C LYS A 99 -10.61 9.31 12.55
N ALA A 100 -11.40 9.78 13.51
CA ALA A 100 -11.73 9.05 14.74
C ALA A 100 -12.44 7.73 14.43
N MET A 101 -13.42 7.72 13.53
CA MET A 101 -14.12 6.51 13.10
C MET A 101 -13.18 5.52 12.43
N LYS A 102 -12.27 5.98 11.58
CA LYS A 102 -11.28 5.11 10.93
C LYS A 102 -10.36 4.42 11.93
N LEU A 103 -9.86 5.16 12.93
CA LEU A 103 -8.98 4.60 13.97
C LEU A 103 -9.75 3.63 14.87
N LEU A 104 -11.00 3.95 15.18
CA LEU A 104 -11.91 3.08 15.95
C LEU A 104 -12.14 1.75 15.22
N MET A 105 -12.49 1.81 13.93
CA MET A 105 -12.68 0.63 13.08
C MET A 105 -11.40 -0.20 12.99
N GLN A 106 -10.24 0.44 12.88
CA GLN A 106 -8.96 -0.25 12.89
C GLN A 106 -8.73 -0.98 14.21
N HIS A 107 -9.00 -0.32 15.34
CA HIS A 107 -8.85 -0.95 16.66
C HIS A 107 -9.76 -2.17 16.82
N VAL A 108 -11.03 -2.07 16.42
CA VAL A 108 -11.99 -3.20 16.44
C VAL A 108 -11.52 -4.33 15.53
N ASN A 109 -11.06 -4.04 14.33
CA ASN A 109 -10.59 -5.04 13.38
C ASN A 109 -9.30 -5.75 13.84
N ASP A 110 -8.42 -5.04 14.57
CA ASP A 110 -7.17 -5.59 15.09
C ASP A 110 -7.35 -6.36 16.42
N HIS A 111 -8.55 -6.32 17.00
CA HIS A 111 -8.81 -6.96 18.30
C HIS A 111 -8.82 -8.50 18.18
N PRO A 112 -8.20 -9.23 19.13
CA PRO A 112 -8.09 -10.69 19.09
C PRO A 112 -9.43 -11.42 18.94
N TYR A 113 -10.48 -10.93 19.59
CA TYR A 113 -11.83 -11.51 19.49
C TYR A 113 -12.37 -11.40 18.06
N THR A 114 -12.27 -10.24 17.44
CA THR A 114 -12.70 -10.00 16.06
C THR A 114 -11.95 -10.90 15.08
N ILE A 115 -10.63 -11.00 15.25
CA ILE A 115 -9.76 -11.86 14.42
C ILE A 115 -10.19 -13.33 14.57
N SER A 116 -10.45 -13.80 15.82
CA SER A 116 -10.89 -15.17 16.06
C SER A 116 -12.24 -15.46 15.43
N TYR A 117 -13.18 -14.54 15.53
CA TYR A 117 -14.51 -14.68 14.94
C TYR A 117 -14.44 -14.75 13.39
N LYS A 118 -13.72 -13.84 12.76
CA LYS A 118 -13.51 -13.85 11.31
C LYS A 118 -12.77 -15.12 10.85
N ALA A 119 -11.75 -15.55 11.58
CA ALA A 119 -11.00 -16.77 11.26
C ALA A 119 -11.89 -18.02 11.30
N ASP A 120 -12.79 -18.13 12.29
CA ASP A 120 -13.75 -19.25 12.38
C ASP A 120 -14.75 -19.22 11.22
N MET A 121 -15.27 -18.05 10.83
CA MET A 121 -16.09 -17.89 9.64
C MET A 121 -15.37 -18.32 8.36
N MET A 122 -14.12 -17.83 8.16
CA MET A 122 -13.31 -18.17 6.99
C MET A 122 -13.08 -19.68 6.88
N LEU A 123 -12.71 -20.32 8.00
CA LEU A 123 -12.47 -21.76 8.04
C LEU A 123 -13.76 -22.57 7.84
N THR A 124 -14.86 -22.16 8.47
CA THR A 124 -16.17 -22.82 8.29
C THR A 124 -16.59 -22.74 6.82
N HIS A 125 -16.48 -21.59 6.18
CA HIS A 125 -16.75 -21.45 4.75
C HIS A 125 -15.80 -22.30 3.90
N PHE A 126 -14.47 -22.25 4.19
CA PHE A 126 -13.48 -23.03 3.46
C PHE A 126 -13.77 -24.53 3.52
N MET A 127 -14.01 -25.07 4.71
CA MET A 127 -14.23 -26.50 4.94
C MET A 127 -15.55 -27.00 4.36
N ASN A 128 -16.61 -26.16 4.40
CA ASN A 128 -17.91 -26.56 3.90
C ASN A 128 -18.10 -26.35 2.39
N LYS A 129 -17.40 -25.39 1.78
CA LYS A 129 -17.62 -25.01 0.39
C LYS A 129 -16.34 -25.10 -0.45
N THR A 130 -15.30 -24.34 -0.09
CA THR A 130 -14.11 -24.18 -0.94
C THR A 130 -13.30 -25.45 -1.10
N ILE A 131 -13.13 -26.24 -0.03
CA ILE A 131 -12.30 -27.46 -0.03
C ILE A 131 -12.72 -28.46 -1.11
N HIS A 132 -14.00 -28.47 -1.49
CA HIS A 132 -14.57 -29.39 -2.48
C HIS A 132 -14.43 -28.88 -3.92
N LYS A 133 -14.08 -27.60 -4.11
CA LYS A 133 -13.91 -27.01 -5.44
C LYS A 133 -12.62 -27.50 -6.13
N ILE A 134 -12.58 -27.35 -7.45
CA ILE A 134 -11.45 -27.79 -8.29
C ILE A 134 -11.09 -29.26 -8.04
N ASN A 135 -12.10 -30.12 -8.01
CA ASN A 135 -11.95 -31.55 -7.72
C ASN A 135 -11.19 -31.81 -6.40
N GLY A 136 -11.53 -31.09 -5.32
CA GLY A 136 -10.91 -31.20 -4.01
C GLY A 136 -9.52 -30.57 -3.87
N ARG A 137 -9.05 -29.80 -4.89
CA ARG A 137 -7.72 -29.17 -4.87
C ARG A 137 -7.72 -27.68 -4.62
N ALA A 138 -8.89 -27.08 -4.43
CA ALA A 138 -9.01 -25.64 -4.25
C ALA A 138 -8.17 -25.11 -3.08
N LYS A 139 -7.59 -23.94 -3.27
CA LYS A 139 -6.79 -23.20 -2.29
C LYS A 139 -7.44 -21.86 -2.00
N ALA A 140 -7.10 -21.26 -0.86
CA ALA A 140 -7.58 -19.94 -0.47
C ALA A 140 -6.43 -19.01 -0.07
N MET A 141 -6.70 -17.71 -0.17
CA MET A 141 -5.80 -16.65 0.31
C MET A 141 -6.55 -15.77 1.32
N VAL A 142 -5.90 -15.44 2.43
CA VAL A 142 -6.38 -14.47 3.42
C VAL A 142 -5.52 -13.21 3.29
N VAL A 143 -6.13 -12.12 2.87
CA VAL A 143 -5.45 -10.82 2.68
C VAL A 143 -5.69 -9.97 3.91
N THR A 144 -4.62 -9.63 4.64
CA THR A 144 -4.69 -8.90 5.90
C THR A 144 -4.18 -7.47 5.79
N SER A 145 -4.63 -6.60 6.69
CA SER A 145 -4.28 -5.18 6.74
C SER A 145 -2.83 -4.93 7.14
N SER A 146 -2.24 -5.81 7.95
CA SER A 146 -0.90 -5.63 8.50
C SER A 146 -0.16 -6.95 8.71
N ARG A 147 1.17 -6.87 8.85
CA ARG A 147 2.02 -8.03 9.21
C ARG A 147 1.61 -8.63 10.55
N ALA A 148 1.28 -7.78 11.53
CA ALA A 148 0.82 -8.22 12.84
C ALA A 148 -0.48 -9.03 12.73
N ASN A 149 -1.42 -8.59 11.90
CA ASN A 149 -2.65 -9.32 11.66
C ASN A 149 -2.42 -10.63 10.92
N ALA A 150 -1.47 -10.67 9.96
CA ALA A 150 -1.11 -11.91 9.30
C ALA A 150 -0.60 -12.97 10.30
N VAL A 151 0.26 -12.57 11.26
CA VAL A 151 0.73 -13.44 12.34
C VAL A 151 -0.43 -13.91 13.22
N ARG A 152 -1.30 -13.00 13.66
CA ARG A 152 -2.46 -13.33 14.51
C ARG A 152 -3.43 -14.28 13.82
N TYR A 153 -3.77 -14.03 12.55
CA TYR A 153 -4.60 -14.93 11.75
C TYR A 153 -3.96 -16.31 11.61
N LYS A 154 -2.66 -16.38 11.33
CA LYS A 154 -1.93 -17.66 11.22
C LYS A 154 -2.05 -18.48 12.52
N GLN A 155 -1.80 -17.85 13.66
CA GLN A 155 -1.87 -18.50 14.96
C GLN A 155 -3.29 -19.01 15.28
N VAL A 156 -4.28 -18.17 15.06
CA VAL A 156 -5.69 -18.51 15.35
C VAL A 156 -6.21 -19.58 14.39
N ILE A 157 -5.95 -19.45 13.08
CA ILE A 157 -6.39 -20.40 12.07
C ILE A 157 -5.76 -21.78 12.32
N ASP A 158 -4.45 -21.84 12.59
CA ASP A 158 -3.77 -23.11 12.88
C ASP A 158 -4.33 -23.78 14.15
N LYS A 159 -4.62 -22.98 15.19
CA LYS A 159 -5.26 -23.48 16.41
C LYS A 159 -6.64 -24.10 16.10
N ILE A 160 -7.49 -23.39 15.37
CA ILE A 160 -8.83 -23.88 15.02
C ILE A 160 -8.72 -25.15 14.13
N ILE A 161 -7.77 -25.19 13.19
CA ILE A 161 -7.54 -26.38 12.36
C ILE A 161 -7.17 -27.59 13.23
N ALA A 162 -6.26 -27.40 14.20
CA ALA A 162 -5.86 -28.47 15.10
C ALA A 162 -7.01 -28.97 15.97
N GLU A 163 -7.80 -28.05 16.53
CA GLU A 163 -8.90 -28.38 17.47
C GLU A 163 -10.14 -28.96 16.78
N LYS A 164 -10.55 -28.37 15.64
CA LYS A 164 -11.81 -28.75 14.98
C LYS A 164 -11.63 -29.71 13.80
N TYR A 165 -10.49 -29.70 13.12
CA TYR A 165 -10.30 -30.40 11.83
C TYR A 165 -9.11 -31.38 11.80
N GLY A 166 -8.52 -31.69 12.97
CA GLY A 166 -7.51 -32.74 13.10
C GLY A 166 -6.29 -32.56 12.19
N ASN A 167 -5.86 -31.34 11.91
CA ASN A 167 -4.76 -31.02 10.99
C ASN A 167 -4.94 -31.54 9.55
N LEU A 168 -6.20 -31.61 9.07
CA LEU A 168 -6.53 -32.06 7.72
C LEU A 168 -5.84 -31.20 6.64
N ILE A 169 -5.70 -29.90 6.90
CA ILE A 169 -5.01 -28.93 6.04
C ILE A 169 -3.95 -28.17 6.82
N SER A 170 -3.03 -27.55 6.12
CA SER A 170 -2.03 -26.65 6.68
C SER A 170 -2.11 -25.26 6.04
N THR A 171 -1.55 -24.28 6.72
CA THR A 171 -1.52 -22.88 6.29
C THR A 171 -0.10 -22.36 6.16
N LEU A 172 0.11 -21.33 5.35
CA LEU A 172 1.35 -20.57 5.28
C LEU A 172 1.06 -19.09 5.51
N VAL A 173 2.06 -18.36 5.98
CA VAL A 173 2.01 -16.90 6.09
C VAL A 173 3.11 -16.26 5.26
N ALA A 174 2.81 -15.12 4.62
CA ALA A 174 3.76 -14.39 3.80
C ALA A 174 3.71 -12.88 4.08
N PHE A 175 4.85 -12.34 4.53
CA PHE A 175 5.07 -10.90 4.75
C PHE A 175 6.56 -10.56 4.69
N SER A 176 6.92 -9.34 4.36
CA SER A 176 8.33 -8.94 4.25
C SER A 176 8.90 -8.51 5.60
N GLY A 177 10.15 -8.93 5.88
CA GLY A 177 10.89 -8.59 7.08
C GLY A 177 10.38 -9.30 8.33
N SER A 178 10.40 -8.61 9.47
CA SER A 178 9.95 -9.11 10.77
C SER A 178 8.87 -8.21 11.38
N VAL A 179 8.15 -8.73 12.35
CA VAL A 179 7.18 -7.98 13.16
C VAL A 179 7.30 -8.37 14.61
N GLU A 180 7.26 -7.39 15.49
CA GLU A 180 7.32 -7.59 16.94
C GLU A 180 5.91 -7.48 17.55
N ILE A 181 5.49 -8.50 18.30
CA ILE A 181 4.19 -8.55 18.98
C ILE A 181 4.44 -9.10 20.38
N ASN A 182 4.08 -8.33 21.41
CA ASN A 182 4.24 -8.72 22.82
C ASN A 182 5.68 -9.21 23.14
N ALA A 183 6.70 -8.45 22.72
CA ALA A 183 8.12 -8.77 22.90
C ALA A 183 8.61 -10.06 22.19
N HIS A 184 7.84 -10.62 21.28
CA HIS A 184 8.24 -11.74 20.42
C HIS A 184 8.40 -11.27 18.98
N THR A 185 9.51 -11.66 18.36
CA THR A 185 9.80 -11.35 16.95
C THR A 185 9.33 -12.49 16.05
N TYR A 186 8.46 -12.16 15.10
CA TYR A 186 7.91 -13.10 14.11
C TYR A 186 8.49 -12.83 12.72
N THR A 187 8.85 -13.91 12.03
CA THR A 187 9.33 -13.91 10.64
C THR A 187 8.59 -14.99 9.87
N GLU A 188 8.65 -14.96 8.53
CA GLU A 188 8.08 -16.06 7.71
C GLU A 188 8.65 -17.41 8.12
N GLU A 189 9.95 -17.47 8.38
CA GLU A 189 10.66 -18.72 8.67
C GLU A 189 10.27 -19.33 10.02
N ASN A 190 10.14 -18.51 11.07
CA ASN A 190 9.73 -19.06 12.38
C ASN A 190 8.23 -19.38 12.45
N MET A 191 7.42 -18.83 11.54
CA MET A 191 5.98 -19.10 11.45
C MET A 191 5.64 -20.27 10.53
N ASN A 192 6.42 -20.50 9.46
CA ASN A 192 6.17 -21.55 8.46
C ASN A 192 7.05 -22.79 8.65
N GLY A 193 8.16 -22.69 9.36
CA GLY A 193 9.19 -23.70 9.51
C GLY A 193 10.51 -23.31 8.84
N PHE A 194 11.60 -23.94 9.27
CA PHE A 194 12.95 -23.64 8.81
C PHE A 194 13.09 -23.70 7.28
N GLY A 195 13.68 -22.67 6.70
CA GLY A 195 13.89 -22.53 5.25
C GLY A 195 12.66 -22.12 4.44
N ILE A 196 11.45 -22.03 5.03
CA ILE A 196 10.21 -21.68 4.32
C ILE A 196 9.96 -20.17 4.40
N LYS A 197 10.61 -19.43 3.47
CA LYS A 197 10.48 -17.98 3.29
C LYS A 197 10.59 -17.61 1.81
N ASP A 198 10.15 -16.41 1.43
CA ASP A 198 10.26 -15.86 0.08
C ASP A 198 9.78 -16.82 -1.03
N ALA A 199 10.66 -17.22 -1.95
CA ALA A 199 10.33 -18.12 -3.06
C ALA A 199 9.89 -19.50 -2.57
N ALA A 200 10.49 -20.03 -1.50
CA ALA A 200 10.14 -21.34 -0.95
C ALA A 200 8.69 -21.44 -0.47
N ILE A 201 8.05 -20.30 -0.11
CA ILE A 201 6.61 -20.28 0.22
C ILE A 201 5.77 -20.65 -1.00
N ARG A 202 6.14 -20.19 -2.21
CA ARG A 202 5.41 -20.51 -3.44
C ARG A 202 5.46 -22.00 -3.72
N ASP A 203 6.65 -22.59 -3.61
CA ASP A 203 6.88 -24.03 -3.85
C ASP A 203 6.11 -24.84 -2.80
N LYS A 204 6.21 -24.47 -1.52
CA LYS A 204 5.49 -25.15 -0.44
C LYS A 204 3.99 -25.02 -0.55
N PHE A 205 3.47 -23.90 -1.06
CA PHE A 205 2.04 -23.70 -1.29
C PHE A 205 1.49 -24.59 -2.41
N ASN A 206 2.32 -25.22 -3.24
CA ASN A 206 1.88 -26.22 -4.21
C ASN A 206 1.51 -27.57 -3.57
N ASP A 207 2.03 -27.87 -2.37
CA ASP A 207 1.67 -29.11 -1.65
C ASP A 207 0.15 -29.22 -1.46
N ASP A 208 -0.38 -30.42 -1.64
CA ASP A 208 -1.81 -30.70 -1.53
C ASP A 208 -2.38 -30.45 -0.13
N LYS A 209 -1.57 -30.64 0.90
CA LYS A 209 -1.98 -30.34 2.28
C LYS A 209 -2.04 -28.84 2.58
N CYS A 210 -1.26 -28.04 1.87
CA CYS A 210 -1.16 -26.61 2.07
C CYS A 210 -2.29 -25.89 1.33
N ARG A 211 -3.33 -25.48 2.04
CA ARG A 211 -4.59 -25.00 1.45
C ARG A 211 -4.84 -23.51 1.61
N ILE A 212 -4.29 -22.87 2.63
CA ILE A 212 -4.57 -21.47 2.94
C ILE A 212 -3.24 -20.70 3.03
N LEU A 213 -3.13 -19.60 2.28
CA LEU A 213 -2.03 -18.66 2.34
C LEU A 213 -2.48 -17.34 2.94
N ILE A 214 -1.89 -16.93 4.05
CA ILE A 214 -2.19 -15.69 4.75
C ILE A 214 -1.15 -14.65 4.38
N VAL A 215 -1.55 -13.48 3.87
CA VAL A 215 -0.62 -12.49 3.30
C VAL A 215 -0.83 -11.10 3.87
N ALA A 216 0.28 -10.38 4.05
CA ALA A 216 0.28 -8.94 4.31
C ALA A 216 1.15 -8.23 3.26
N ASN A 217 0.52 -7.57 2.29
CA ASN A 217 1.12 -6.88 1.14
C ASN A 217 1.94 -7.77 0.18
N LYS A 218 2.59 -8.82 0.67
CA LYS A 218 3.37 -9.77 -0.13
C LYS A 218 2.42 -10.67 -0.94
N PHE A 219 2.79 -11.03 -2.16
CA PHE A 219 2.03 -11.88 -3.08
C PHE A 219 0.66 -11.32 -3.54
N GLN A 220 0.32 -10.09 -3.18
CA GLN A 220 -0.80 -9.38 -3.81
C GLN A 220 -0.49 -9.03 -5.27
N THR A 221 0.82 -8.96 -5.62
CA THR A 221 1.31 -8.82 -6.99
C THR A 221 2.34 -9.92 -7.28
N GLY A 222 2.49 -10.31 -8.55
CA GLY A 222 3.53 -11.26 -8.98
C GLY A 222 3.40 -12.68 -8.41
N PHE A 223 2.21 -13.09 -7.96
CA PHE A 223 1.94 -14.44 -7.46
C PHE A 223 1.02 -15.18 -8.43
N ASP A 224 1.43 -16.39 -8.81
CA ASP A 224 0.67 -17.24 -9.72
C ASP A 224 0.36 -18.58 -9.05
N GLN A 225 -0.92 -18.85 -8.82
CA GLN A 225 -1.45 -20.10 -8.28
C GLN A 225 -2.81 -20.40 -8.92
N PRO A 226 -2.85 -21.23 -9.98
CA PRO A 226 -4.09 -21.51 -10.70
C PRO A 226 -5.20 -22.14 -9.84
N LEU A 227 -4.83 -22.92 -8.80
CA LEU A 227 -5.78 -23.56 -7.89
C LEU A 227 -6.35 -22.59 -6.83
N LEU A 228 -5.95 -21.32 -6.82
CA LEU A 228 -6.48 -20.31 -5.92
C LEU A 228 -7.92 -19.98 -6.33
N HIS A 229 -8.88 -20.42 -5.50
CA HIS A 229 -10.32 -20.30 -5.75
C HIS A 229 -10.98 -19.21 -4.91
N THR A 230 -10.65 -19.16 -3.61
CA THR A 230 -11.30 -18.23 -2.67
C THR A 230 -10.34 -17.24 -2.07
N MET A 231 -10.75 -15.98 -1.96
CA MET A 231 -10.00 -14.93 -1.27
C MET A 231 -10.84 -14.32 -0.16
N TYR A 232 -10.31 -14.32 1.05
CA TYR A 232 -10.86 -13.65 2.22
C TYR A 232 -10.12 -12.34 2.41
N VAL A 233 -10.81 -11.21 2.32
CA VAL A 233 -10.19 -9.88 2.31
C VAL A 233 -10.54 -9.13 3.59
N ASP A 234 -9.60 -9.08 4.53
CA ASP A 234 -9.69 -8.29 5.76
C ASP A 234 -8.76 -7.07 5.70
N LYS A 235 -8.89 -6.34 4.60
CA LYS A 235 -8.13 -5.14 4.29
C LYS A 235 -8.93 -4.25 3.38
N GLN A 236 -8.92 -2.93 3.62
CA GLN A 236 -9.50 -1.99 2.66
C GLN A 236 -8.68 -2.00 1.36
N LEU A 237 -9.31 -2.39 0.27
CA LEU A 237 -8.75 -2.37 -1.07
C LEU A 237 -9.47 -1.33 -1.91
N GLY A 238 -8.73 -0.58 -2.73
CA GLY A 238 -9.30 0.40 -3.65
C GLY A 238 -8.46 0.59 -4.90
N GLY A 239 -9.07 1.05 -5.98
CA GLY A 239 -8.42 1.36 -7.25
C GLY A 239 -7.56 0.20 -7.77
N VAL A 240 -6.36 0.52 -8.25
CA VAL A 240 -5.40 -0.46 -8.81
C VAL A 240 -5.07 -1.60 -7.86
N GLN A 241 -5.00 -1.34 -6.54
CA GLN A 241 -4.66 -2.36 -5.57
C GLN A 241 -5.74 -3.45 -5.48
N ALA A 242 -7.02 -3.09 -5.55
CA ALA A 242 -8.12 -4.06 -5.59
C ALA A 242 -7.97 -5.00 -6.78
N ILE A 243 -7.77 -4.44 -7.97
CA ILE A 243 -7.62 -5.22 -9.20
C ILE A 243 -6.41 -6.14 -9.13
N GLN A 244 -5.24 -5.62 -8.78
CA GLN A 244 -4.01 -6.41 -8.70
C GLN A 244 -4.10 -7.56 -7.70
N THR A 245 -4.79 -7.34 -6.58
CA THR A 245 -4.98 -8.37 -5.55
C THR A 245 -5.98 -9.42 -6.03
N LEU A 246 -7.16 -9.01 -6.49
CA LEU A 246 -8.23 -9.93 -6.85
C LEU A 246 -7.94 -10.70 -8.13
N SER A 247 -7.21 -10.11 -9.07
CA SER A 247 -6.76 -10.80 -10.29
C SER A 247 -5.80 -11.99 -10.01
N ARG A 248 -5.44 -12.26 -8.76
CA ARG A 248 -4.78 -13.54 -8.41
C ARG A 248 -5.74 -14.71 -8.50
N LEU A 249 -7.05 -14.46 -8.40
CA LEU A 249 -8.08 -15.50 -8.52
C LEU A 249 -8.45 -15.85 -9.96
N ASN A 250 -8.27 -14.95 -10.91
CA ASN A 250 -8.79 -15.07 -12.27
C ASN A 250 -8.11 -16.13 -13.16
N ARG A 251 -7.06 -16.80 -12.66
CA ARG A 251 -6.34 -17.84 -13.40
C ARG A 251 -7.22 -19.03 -13.70
N CYS A 252 -7.25 -19.46 -14.95
CA CYS A 252 -7.92 -20.69 -15.37
C CYS A 252 -7.12 -21.91 -14.91
N ALA A 253 -7.82 -22.97 -14.52
CA ALA A 253 -7.28 -24.27 -14.21
C ALA A 253 -8.29 -25.34 -14.58
N GLU A 254 -7.84 -26.57 -14.78
CA GLU A 254 -8.73 -27.69 -14.98
C GLU A 254 -9.69 -27.84 -13.79
N TRP A 255 -10.97 -28.00 -14.04
CA TRP A 255 -12.05 -28.10 -13.01
C TRP A 255 -12.34 -26.81 -12.23
N LYS A 256 -11.73 -25.68 -12.59
CA LYS A 256 -12.02 -24.38 -12.01
C LYS A 256 -13.01 -23.63 -12.88
N GLN A 257 -14.25 -23.54 -12.42
CA GLN A 257 -15.37 -22.92 -13.13
C GLN A 257 -15.72 -21.54 -12.58
N ASP A 258 -15.43 -21.31 -11.31
CA ASP A 258 -15.80 -20.11 -10.59
C ASP A 258 -14.67 -19.66 -9.62
N THR A 259 -14.86 -18.49 -9.05
CA THR A 259 -14.05 -17.94 -7.97
C THR A 259 -14.97 -17.34 -6.91
N MET A 260 -14.46 -17.14 -5.69
CA MET A 260 -15.23 -16.53 -4.60
C MET A 260 -14.38 -15.49 -3.87
N VAL A 261 -14.93 -14.31 -3.66
CA VAL A 261 -14.32 -13.28 -2.82
C VAL A 261 -15.24 -12.95 -1.66
N ILE A 262 -14.70 -12.96 -0.45
CA ILE A 262 -15.41 -12.61 0.78
C ILE A 262 -14.70 -11.42 1.42
N TYR A 263 -15.41 -10.29 1.51
CA TYR A 263 -14.92 -9.05 2.08
C TYR A 263 -15.42 -8.82 3.50
N PHE A 264 -14.55 -8.32 4.39
CA PHE A 264 -14.88 -7.97 5.77
C PHE A 264 -14.77 -6.46 6.06
N VAL A 265 -14.31 -5.66 5.11
CA VAL A 265 -14.03 -4.23 5.31
C VAL A 265 -14.57 -3.35 4.19
N ASN A 266 -14.58 -3.83 2.94
CA ASN A 266 -15.03 -3.04 1.79
C ASN A 266 -16.52 -3.19 1.54
N GLU A 267 -17.15 -2.12 1.05
CA GLU A 267 -18.48 -2.18 0.46
C GLU A 267 -18.43 -2.58 -1.01
N GLN A 268 -19.51 -3.16 -1.51
CA GLN A 268 -19.64 -3.69 -2.86
C GLN A 268 -19.35 -2.62 -3.92
N GLU A 269 -19.93 -1.43 -3.75
CA GLU A 269 -19.81 -0.33 -4.68
C GLU A 269 -18.37 0.19 -4.81
N GLU A 270 -17.59 0.15 -3.74
CA GLU A 270 -16.18 0.56 -3.76
C GLU A 270 -15.33 -0.35 -4.65
N ILE A 271 -15.59 -1.65 -4.58
CA ILE A 271 -14.89 -2.64 -5.39
C ILE A 271 -15.31 -2.52 -6.85
N GLN A 272 -16.61 -2.42 -7.14
CA GLN A 272 -17.10 -2.23 -8.50
C GLN A 272 -16.52 -0.96 -9.14
N LYS A 273 -16.51 0.17 -8.43
CA LYS A 273 -15.87 1.40 -8.89
C LYS A 273 -14.39 1.26 -9.18
N SER A 274 -13.68 0.40 -8.42
CA SER A 274 -12.27 0.13 -8.64
C SER A 274 -12.01 -0.63 -9.93
N PHE A 275 -12.90 -1.54 -10.33
CA PHE A 275 -12.77 -2.34 -11.55
C PHE A 275 -13.26 -1.63 -12.80
N GLN A 276 -14.26 -0.76 -12.67
CA GLN A 276 -14.92 -0.11 -13.82
C GLN A 276 -13.97 0.51 -14.86
N PRO A 277 -12.89 1.24 -14.48
CA PRO A 277 -11.96 1.83 -15.45
C PRO A 277 -11.17 0.82 -16.28
N TYR A 278 -11.05 -0.43 -15.82
CA TYR A 278 -10.24 -1.49 -16.44
C TYR A 278 -11.05 -2.58 -17.09
N TYR A 279 -12.34 -2.61 -16.82
CA TYR A 279 -13.30 -3.52 -17.44
C TYR A 279 -13.62 -3.09 -18.88
N GLN A 280 -13.73 -1.79 -19.10
CA GLN A 280 -13.98 -1.19 -20.39
C GLN A 280 -12.83 -0.23 -20.72
N THR A 281 -12.46 -0.17 -22.00
CA THR A 281 -11.48 0.77 -22.54
C THR A 281 -11.87 2.20 -22.19
N THR A 282 -11.35 2.76 -21.12
CA THR A 282 -11.63 4.15 -20.75
C THR A 282 -10.42 5.00 -21.08
N ARG A 283 -10.58 5.91 -22.03
CA ARG A 283 -9.63 6.99 -22.29
C ARG A 283 -9.57 7.88 -21.06
N VAL A 284 -8.43 7.93 -20.40
CA VAL A 284 -8.18 8.85 -19.27
C VAL A 284 -7.10 9.82 -19.71
N SER A 285 -7.50 10.84 -20.44
CA SER A 285 -6.62 11.93 -20.80
C SER A 285 -6.85 13.13 -19.87
N GLU A 286 -5.99 13.29 -18.87
CA GLU A 286 -5.72 14.60 -18.26
C GLU A 286 -4.29 14.97 -18.59
N PRO A 287 -4.01 16.20 -19.02
CA PRO A 287 -2.65 16.64 -19.35
C PRO A 287 -1.72 16.51 -18.13
N ILE A 288 -0.45 16.20 -18.40
CA ILE A 288 0.60 16.22 -17.39
C ILE A 288 0.80 17.68 -16.98
N ASP A 289 0.49 17.97 -15.73
CA ASP A 289 0.55 19.31 -15.18
C ASP A 289 1.86 19.49 -14.37
N THR A 290 2.84 20.13 -15.00
CA THR A 290 4.11 20.49 -14.36
C THR A 290 3.93 21.60 -13.32
N GLN A 291 2.85 22.40 -13.41
CA GLN A 291 2.55 23.47 -12.48
C GLN A 291 2.37 22.94 -11.04
N LYS A 292 1.91 21.71 -10.89
CA LYS A 292 1.75 21.07 -9.56
C LYS A 292 3.04 20.98 -8.76
N LEU A 293 4.22 20.92 -9.40
CA LEU A 293 5.50 20.95 -8.67
C LEU A 293 5.73 22.29 -7.99
N TYR A 294 5.48 23.39 -8.71
CA TYR A 294 5.60 24.72 -8.17
C TYR A 294 4.57 25.01 -7.08
N ASP A 295 3.36 24.44 -7.23
CA ASP A 295 2.32 24.54 -6.21
C ASP A 295 2.75 23.83 -4.93
N PHE A 296 3.24 22.58 -5.01
CA PHE A 296 3.75 21.86 -3.84
C PHE A 296 4.97 22.56 -3.22
N LYS A 297 5.91 23.07 -4.03
CA LYS A 297 7.04 23.85 -3.53
C LYS A 297 6.55 25.07 -2.76
N SER A 298 5.60 25.84 -3.34
CA SER A 298 5.03 27.01 -2.70
C SER A 298 4.30 26.67 -1.39
N GLU A 299 3.61 25.53 -1.32
CA GLU A 299 2.96 25.06 -0.09
C GLU A 299 3.99 24.66 0.98
N ILE A 300 5.09 23.98 0.62
CA ILE A 300 6.18 23.63 1.54
C ILE A 300 6.85 24.91 2.08
N ASP A 301 7.11 25.90 1.22
CA ASP A 301 7.76 27.16 1.58
C ASP A 301 6.94 27.95 2.63
N LYS A 302 5.61 27.82 2.66
CA LYS A 302 4.74 28.44 3.69
C LYS A 302 5.07 28.01 5.11
N TYR A 303 5.57 26.79 5.29
CA TYR A 303 5.98 26.27 6.62
C TYR A 303 7.28 26.86 7.12
N LYS A 304 8.10 27.50 6.26
CA LYS A 304 9.39 28.13 6.62
C LYS A 304 10.31 27.23 7.44
N VAL A 305 10.35 25.92 7.10
CA VAL A 305 11.12 24.92 7.85
C VAL A 305 12.61 25.06 7.63
N PHE A 306 13.02 25.50 6.46
CA PHE A 306 14.42 25.70 6.11
C PHE A 306 14.60 26.99 5.31
N THR A 307 15.84 27.45 5.24
CA THR A 307 16.25 28.65 4.53
C THR A 307 16.95 28.26 3.22
N GLU A 308 17.02 29.20 2.28
CA GLU A 308 17.76 29.05 1.04
C GLU A 308 19.25 28.81 1.28
N LYS A 309 19.84 29.45 2.29
CA LYS A 309 21.23 29.21 2.71
C LYS A 309 21.45 27.75 3.11
N GLN A 310 20.57 27.17 3.94
CA GLN A 310 20.65 25.76 4.35
C GLN A 310 20.46 24.81 3.17
N LEU A 311 19.60 25.18 2.22
CA LEU A 311 19.40 24.42 0.99
C LEU A 311 20.69 24.40 0.17
N ASN A 312 21.29 25.56 -0.11
CA ASN A 312 22.52 25.65 -0.89
C ASN A 312 23.70 24.93 -0.21
N GLU A 313 23.89 25.09 1.10
CA GLU A 313 24.90 24.36 1.87
C GLU A 313 24.75 22.83 1.71
N ALA A 314 23.52 22.31 1.78
CA ALA A 314 23.27 20.88 1.59
C ALA A 314 23.59 20.43 0.16
N ILE A 315 23.29 21.26 -0.85
CA ILE A 315 23.55 20.94 -2.25
C ILE A 315 25.04 20.92 -2.57
N GLU A 316 25.83 21.87 -2.05
CA GLU A 316 27.28 21.87 -2.20
C GLU A 316 27.90 20.56 -1.72
N VAL A 317 27.51 20.08 -0.54
CA VAL A 317 27.97 18.79 -0.01
C VAL A 317 27.53 17.61 -0.87
N LEU A 318 26.30 17.62 -1.42
CA LEU A 318 25.79 16.53 -2.25
C LEU A 318 26.46 16.44 -3.63
N ILE A 319 26.90 17.55 -4.18
CA ILE A 319 27.59 17.61 -5.47
C ILE A 319 29.07 17.24 -5.34
N ASP A 320 29.68 17.55 -4.21
CA ASP A 320 31.06 17.19 -3.93
C ASP A 320 31.23 15.67 -3.73
N LYS A 321 31.68 14.97 -4.77
CA LYS A 321 31.91 13.52 -4.76
C LYS A 321 32.93 13.05 -3.70
N SER A 322 33.72 13.98 -3.12
CA SER A 322 34.67 13.64 -2.04
C SER A 322 34.00 13.54 -0.67
N GLN A 323 32.82 14.11 -0.50
CA GLN A 323 32.08 14.13 0.74
C GLN A 323 30.98 13.04 0.75
N LYS A 324 30.69 12.53 1.96
CA LYS A 324 29.60 11.57 2.15
C LYS A 324 28.34 12.30 2.62
N PRO A 325 27.14 11.90 2.16
CA PRO A 325 25.87 12.52 2.56
C PRO A 325 25.61 12.55 4.08
N GLU A 326 26.29 11.66 4.85
CA GLU A 326 26.18 11.60 6.30
C GLU A 326 26.67 12.86 7.00
N VAL A 327 27.56 13.65 6.35
CA VAL A 327 28.04 14.95 6.86
C VAL A 327 26.90 15.93 7.06
N LEU A 328 25.79 15.79 6.31
CA LEU A 328 24.60 16.62 6.42
C LEU A 328 23.68 16.26 7.61
N SER A 329 23.96 15.16 8.32
CA SER A 329 23.11 14.72 9.44
C SER A 329 22.94 15.79 10.54
N PRO A 330 23.96 16.56 10.95
CA PRO A 330 23.77 17.64 11.93
C PRO A 330 22.86 18.75 11.41
N LEU A 331 23.01 19.16 10.15
CA LEU A 331 22.17 20.20 9.52
C LEU A 331 20.68 19.80 9.56
N PHE A 332 20.37 18.59 9.09
CA PHE A 332 18.97 18.13 9.07
C PHE A 332 18.40 17.90 10.47
N ARG A 333 19.20 17.44 11.44
CA ARG A 333 18.77 17.34 12.84
C ARG A 333 18.41 18.69 13.41
N THR A 334 19.26 19.70 13.23
CA THR A 334 18.98 21.06 13.69
C THR A 334 17.69 21.62 13.07
N ILE A 335 17.48 21.40 11.76
CA ILE A 335 16.24 21.84 11.08
C ILE A 335 15.03 21.14 11.69
N ILE A 336 15.11 19.84 11.96
CA ILE A 336 14.01 19.08 12.56
C ILE A 336 13.71 19.55 13.99
N GLU A 337 14.73 19.62 14.84
CA GLU A 337 14.61 20.01 16.24
C GLU A 337 14.08 21.45 16.41
N GLU A 338 14.52 22.37 15.56
CA GLU A 338 14.14 23.79 15.69
C GLU A 338 12.83 24.15 15.00
N ARG A 339 12.46 23.43 13.91
CA ARG A 339 11.36 23.85 13.03
C ARG A 339 10.24 22.82 12.87
N VAL A 340 10.54 21.52 12.93
CA VAL A 340 9.53 20.49 12.76
C VAL A 340 9.02 19.98 14.11
N ASP A 341 9.90 19.72 15.07
CA ASP A 341 9.51 19.20 16.38
C ASP A 341 8.62 20.15 17.21
N PRO A 342 8.73 21.49 17.07
CA PRO A 342 7.81 22.40 17.72
C PRO A 342 6.39 22.44 17.13
N MET A 343 6.19 21.92 15.90
CA MET A 343 4.87 21.89 15.27
C MET A 343 3.93 20.95 16.03
N GLU A 344 2.64 21.22 15.94
CA GLU A 344 1.60 20.29 16.40
C GLU A 344 1.65 18.97 15.59
N ASN A 345 1.25 17.86 16.20
CA ASN A 345 1.34 16.54 15.57
C ASN A 345 0.59 16.48 14.22
N GLU A 346 -0.53 17.18 14.11
CA GLU A 346 -1.31 17.25 12.89
C GLU A 346 -0.58 18.00 11.77
N GLU A 347 0.07 19.10 12.10
CA GLU A 347 0.89 19.89 11.17
C GLU A 347 2.13 19.11 10.72
N LYS A 348 2.81 18.39 11.64
CA LYS A 348 3.93 17.50 11.29
C LYS A 348 3.52 16.47 10.23
N VAL A 349 2.36 15.84 10.43
CA VAL A 349 1.84 14.85 9.49
C VAL A 349 1.51 15.48 8.14
N LYS A 350 0.86 16.66 8.14
CA LYS A 350 0.54 17.40 6.91
C LYS A 350 1.81 17.79 6.14
N PHE A 351 2.76 18.39 6.85
CA PHE A 351 4.03 18.81 6.27
C PHE A 351 4.81 17.61 5.68
N ARG A 352 4.95 16.52 6.43
CA ARG A 352 5.62 15.30 5.96
C ARG A 352 4.95 14.73 4.70
N LYS A 353 3.62 14.68 4.66
CA LYS A 353 2.88 14.22 3.47
C LYS A 353 3.09 15.12 2.26
N LEU A 354 3.19 16.41 2.48
CA LEU A 354 3.41 17.40 1.43
C LEU A 354 4.80 17.24 0.80
N VAL A 355 5.84 17.09 1.64
CA VAL A 355 7.21 16.82 1.18
C VAL A 355 7.29 15.49 0.42
N ASP A 356 6.65 14.42 0.91
CA ASP A 356 6.59 13.13 0.20
C ASP A 356 5.93 13.25 -1.18
N ARG A 357 4.81 13.99 -1.28
CA ARG A 357 4.13 14.24 -2.56
C ARG A 357 5.03 14.99 -3.54
N TYR A 358 5.73 16.03 -3.09
CA TYR A 358 6.66 16.77 -3.93
C TYR A 358 7.77 15.86 -4.45
N VAL A 359 8.43 15.11 -3.57
CA VAL A 359 9.51 14.19 -3.93
C VAL A 359 9.06 13.14 -4.95
N ARG A 360 7.89 12.54 -4.75
CA ARG A 360 7.33 11.55 -5.68
C ARG A 360 6.96 12.16 -7.02
N GLN A 361 6.32 13.33 -7.01
CA GLN A 361 5.93 14.02 -8.24
C GLN A 361 7.13 14.45 -9.06
N TYR A 362 8.17 14.98 -8.41
CA TYR A 362 9.42 15.34 -9.07
C TYR A 362 10.11 14.12 -9.67
N THR A 363 10.28 13.05 -8.88
CA THR A 363 10.88 11.79 -9.37
C THR A 363 10.16 11.27 -10.61
N PHE A 364 8.84 11.37 -10.61
CA PHE A 364 8.02 10.96 -11.75
C PHE A 364 8.23 11.83 -12.97
N LEU A 365 8.10 13.16 -12.82
CA LEU A 365 8.22 14.10 -13.94
C LEU A 365 9.62 14.12 -14.55
N SER A 366 10.68 13.98 -13.73
CA SER A 366 12.07 13.91 -14.21
C SER A 366 12.36 12.65 -15.05
N GLN A 367 11.55 11.61 -14.96
CA GLN A 367 11.65 10.42 -15.81
C GLN A 367 10.87 10.57 -17.12
N LEU A 368 9.85 11.44 -17.15
CA LEU A 368 8.95 11.63 -18.29
C LEU A 368 9.44 12.68 -19.29
N MET A 369 10.02 13.73 -18.79
CA MET A 369 10.34 14.91 -19.57
C MET A 369 11.73 15.40 -19.18
N THR A 370 12.52 15.77 -20.18
CA THR A 370 13.68 16.62 -20.00
C THR A 370 13.20 18.04 -19.74
N PHE A 371 12.95 18.41 -18.50
CA PHE A 371 12.83 19.81 -18.14
C PHE A 371 14.09 20.20 -17.33
N ILE A 372 14.67 21.32 -17.71
CA ILE A 372 15.88 21.83 -17.08
C ILE A 372 15.45 22.97 -16.16
N ASP A 373 15.29 22.67 -14.88
CA ASP A 373 15.12 23.67 -13.82
C ASP A 373 16.02 23.30 -12.64
N PRO A 374 17.24 23.86 -12.59
CA PRO A 374 18.19 23.56 -11.53
C PRO A 374 17.66 23.89 -10.13
N GLN A 375 16.79 24.88 -9.99
CA GLN A 375 16.24 25.26 -8.68
C GLN A 375 15.26 24.20 -8.16
N LEU A 376 14.45 23.61 -9.03
CA LEU A 376 13.59 22.48 -8.65
C LEU A 376 14.41 21.22 -8.33
N GLU A 377 15.52 20.96 -9.04
CA GLU A 377 16.42 19.83 -8.73
C GLU A 377 17.08 19.99 -7.37
N LYS A 378 17.64 21.17 -7.07
CA LYS A 378 18.19 21.48 -5.74
C LYS A 378 17.15 21.22 -4.65
N TYR A 379 15.97 21.76 -4.83
CA TYR A 379 14.86 21.64 -3.90
C TYR A 379 14.42 20.18 -3.70
N TYR A 380 14.37 19.41 -4.80
CA TYR A 380 14.08 17.97 -4.76
C TYR A 380 15.12 17.19 -3.96
N LEU A 381 16.40 17.39 -4.24
CA LEU A 381 17.49 16.70 -3.54
C LEU A 381 17.47 16.99 -2.05
N PHE A 382 17.24 18.25 -1.67
CA PHE A 382 17.11 18.68 -0.30
C PHE A 382 15.87 18.03 0.38
N CYS A 383 14.70 18.15 -0.22
CA CYS A 383 13.45 17.57 0.30
C CYS A 383 13.51 16.05 0.44
N LYS A 384 14.21 15.36 -0.47
CA LYS A 384 14.42 13.90 -0.41
C LYS A 384 15.24 13.49 0.81
N LEU A 385 16.23 14.28 1.20
CA LEU A 385 16.99 14.06 2.44
C LEU A 385 16.18 14.47 3.67
N LEU A 386 15.58 15.65 3.67
CA LEU A 386 14.74 16.13 4.76
C LEU A 386 13.68 15.10 5.16
N TYR A 387 13.02 14.49 4.18
CA TYR A 387 12.00 13.45 4.40
C TYR A 387 12.52 12.25 5.21
N LYS A 388 13.79 11.86 5.02
CA LYS A 388 14.41 10.74 5.74
C LYS A 388 14.63 11.04 7.23
N PHE A 389 14.88 12.31 7.57
CA PHE A 389 15.14 12.75 8.94
C PHE A 389 13.86 13.10 9.70
N MET A 390 12.74 13.37 9.00
CA MET A 390 11.47 13.69 9.66
C MET A 390 10.91 12.50 10.46
N PRO A 391 10.51 12.71 11.73
CA PRO A 391 9.94 11.67 12.56
C PRO A 391 8.64 11.10 11.96
N TYR A 392 8.42 9.81 12.18
CA TYR A 392 7.16 9.15 11.83
C TYR A 392 6.21 9.22 13.03
N THR A 393 5.19 10.07 12.94
CA THR A 393 4.13 10.15 13.94
C THR A 393 2.99 9.22 13.55
N LYS A 394 2.61 8.30 14.45
CA LYS A 394 1.37 7.52 14.33
C LYS A 394 0.25 8.33 14.97
N ASP A 395 -0.84 8.47 14.24
CA ASP A 395 -2.10 8.93 14.83
C ASP A 395 -2.62 7.86 15.81
N THR A 396 -2.85 8.23 17.07
CA THR A 396 -3.42 7.34 18.09
C THR A 396 -4.70 7.96 18.64
N LEU A 397 -5.72 7.12 18.86
CA LEU A 397 -6.93 7.54 19.58
C LEU A 397 -6.63 7.65 21.09
N PRO A 398 -7.29 8.59 21.79
CA PRO A 398 -7.26 8.61 23.26
C PRO A 398 -7.70 7.25 23.84
N VAL A 399 -7.01 6.81 24.87
CA VAL A 399 -7.25 5.51 25.54
C VAL A 399 -8.68 5.39 26.06
N ASP A 400 -9.26 6.51 26.49
CA ASP A 400 -10.65 6.56 26.98
C ASP A 400 -11.69 6.21 25.91
N ILE A 401 -11.42 6.54 24.65
CA ILE A 401 -12.30 6.18 23.53
C ILE A 401 -12.17 4.66 23.25
N LEU A 402 -10.95 4.14 23.27
CA LEU A 402 -10.69 2.72 23.03
C LEU A 402 -11.34 1.82 24.09
N ASN A 403 -11.33 2.24 25.34
CA ASN A 403 -11.92 1.49 26.46
C ASN A 403 -13.46 1.46 26.47
N ARG A 404 -14.13 2.27 25.63
CA ARG A 404 -15.60 2.32 25.51
C ARG A 404 -16.17 1.35 24.47
N ILE A 405 -15.34 0.59 23.77
CA ILE A 405 -15.78 -0.36 22.76
C ILE A 405 -16.27 -1.62 23.47
N ASN A 406 -17.55 -1.95 23.31
CA ASN A 406 -18.10 -3.22 23.78
C ASN A 406 -18.09 -4.24 22.63
N LEU A 407 -17.17 -5.21 22.73
CA LEU A 407 -17.05 -6.30 21.77
C LEU A 407 -17.91 -7.53 22.10
N ASP A 408 -18.58 -7.56 23.26
CA ASP A 408 -19.50 -8.66 23.62
C ASP A 408 -20.71 -8.73 22.66
N LYS A 409 -21.03 -7.60 22.01
CA LYS A 409 -22.08 -7.47 20.99
C LYS A 409 -21.51 -7.41 19.56
N PHE A 410 -20.26 -7.77 19.36
CA PHE A 410 -19.67 -7.80 18.02
C PHE A 410 -20.37 -8.86 17.17
N LYS A 411 -20.84 -8.45 16.00
CA LYS A 411 -21.47 -9.31 14.99
C LYS A 411 -20.91 -8.99 13.62
N ILE A 412 -20.92 -9.98 12.76
CA ILE A 412 -20.64 -9.82 11.34
C ILE A 412 -21.89 -10.24 10.60
N GLU A 413 -22.44 -9.36 9.79
CA GLU A 413 -23.65 -9.61 9.00
C GLU A 413 -23.33 -9.46 7.53
N GLU A 414 -23.93 -10.30 6.69
CA GLU A 414 -23.82 -10.19 5.25
C GLU A 414 -24.47 -8.89 4.79
N SER A 415 -23.76 -8.11 3.97
CA SER A 415 -24.31 -6.89 3.39
C SER A 415 -25.23 -7.26 2.23
N ALA A 416 -26.43 -6.73 2.24
CA ALA A 416 -27.41 -6.95 1.18
C ALA A 416 -26.98 -6.30 -0.15
#